data_83aaee89707a77ecb45a8d422a492e53
#
_entry.id   83aaee89707a77ecb45a8d422a492e53
#
_cell.length_a   1.000
_cell.length_b   1.000
_cell.length_c   1.000
_cell.angle_alpha   90.00
_cell.angle_beta   90.00
_cell.angle_gamma   90.00
#
_symmetry.space_group_name_H-M   'P 1'
#
loop_
_entity.id
_entity.type
_entity.pdbx_description
1 polymer ?
#
loop_
_entity_poly.entity_id
_entity_poly.type
_entity_poly.pdbx_seq_one_letter_code
_entity_poly.pdbx_strand_id
1 'polypeptide(L)'
;MRLQPLKFPSAADEPGGIVPVRTYIVGGAVRDELLDLPVQDRDHVVVGSTPEEMLAKGFRPVGKDFPVFLHPTSSEEYALARTERKTAPGYSGFAFHAAPEVTLEEDLARRDLTINAMARGDDGVLVDPYGGERDLRAKLFRHVGPAFVEDPVRILRVGRF
;
A
#
# COMPACT_ATOMS: atom_id res chain seq x y z
N MET A 1 11.83 -19.95 12.89
CA MET A 1 10.42 -19.95 13.34
C MET A 1 9.60 -18.99 12.48
N ARG A 2 8.64 -19.52 11.76
CA ARG A 2 7.75 -18.67 10.97
C ARG A 2 6.81 -17.91 11.91
N LEU A 3 6.96 -16.57 11.94
CA LEU A 3 5.98 -15.73 12.60
C LEU A 3 4.67 -15.79 11.80
N GLN A 4 3.60 -16.18 12.47
CA GLN A 4 2.29 -16.15 11.83
C GLN A 4 1.86 -14.68 11.66
N PRO A 5 1.32 -14.30 10.50
CA PRO A 5 0.78 -12.96 10.32
C PRO A 5 -0.34 -12.73 11.32
N LEU A 6 -0.42 -11.50 11.84
CA LEU A 6 -1.55 -11.08 12.64
C LEU A 6 -2.83 -11.26 11.81
N LYS A 7 -3.73 -12.09 12.30
CA LYS A 7 -5.04 -12.24 11.68
C LYS A 7 -5.94 -11.12 12.15
N PHE A 8 -6.37 -10.31 11.22
CA PHE A 8 -7.48 -9.40 11.46
C PHE A 8 -8.78 -10.20 11.43
N PRO A 9 -9.80 -9.79 12.22
CA PRO A 9 -11.09 -10.48 12.20
C PRO A 9 -11.68 -10.48 10.78
N SER A 10 -12.27 -11.59 10.38
CA SER A 10 -12.94 -11.67 9.09
C SER A 10 -14.25 -10.90 9.10
N ALA A 11 -14.74 -10.55 7.91
CA ALA A 11 -16.03 -9.87 7.76
C ALA A 11 -17.20 -10.63 8.40
N ALA A 12 -17.07 -11.96 8.54
CA ALA A 12 -18.08 -12.80 9.17
C ALA A 12 -18.12 -12.66 10.70
N ASP A 13 -17.06 -12.12 11.30
CA ASP A 13 -16.94 -12.02 12.76
C ASP A 13 -17.40 -10.65 13.29
N GLU A 14 -17.81 -9.74 12.41
CA GLU A 14 -18.20 -8.39 12.80
C GLU A 14 -19.71 -8.16 12.63
N PRO A 15 -20.43 -7.83 13.72
CA PRO A 15 -21.85 -7.47 13.60
C PRO A 15 -22.03 -6.07 13.00
N GLY A 16 -22.89 -5.93 12.00
CA GLY A 16 -23.44 -4.65 11.61
C GLY A 16 -22.88 -3.94 10.38
N GLY A 17 -22.47 -4.66 9.34
CA GLY A 17 -22.17 -4.05 8.03
C GLY A 17 -20.90 -3.21 7.96
N ILE A 18 -19.91 -3.50 8.80
CA ILE A 18 -18.62 -2.83 8.83
C ILE A 18 -17.74 -3.37 7.69
N VAL A 19 -16.92 -2.49 7.09
CA VAL A 19 -15.96 -2.88 6.05
C VAL A 19 -14.98 -3.91 6.63
N PRO A 20 -14.80 -5.08 5.98
CA PRO A 20 -13.87 -6.08 6.48
C PRO A 20 -12.43 -5.58 6.42
N VAL A 21 -11.65 -5.89 7.47
CA VAL A 21 -10.23 -5.54 7.50
C VAL A 21 -9.44 -6.54 6.67
N ARG A 22 -8.66 -6.04 5.73
CA ARG A 22 -7.80 -6.85 4.85
C ARG A 22 -6.42 -6.22 4.76
N THR A 23 -5.40 -7.09 4.69
CA THR A 23 -4.01 -6.68 4.49
C THR A 23 -3.47 -7.19 3.16
N TYR A 24 -2.62 -6.37 2.55
CA TYR A 24 -2.00 -6.67 1.27
C TYR A 24 -0.52 -6.30 1.32
N ILE A 25 0.33 -7.13 0.71
CA ILE A 25 1.69 -6.74 0.36
C ILE A 25 1.60 -5.89 -0.91
N VAL A 26 2.32 -4.80 -0.98
CA VAL A 26 2.19 -3.83 -2.08
C VAL A 26 3.55 -3.36 -2.61
N GLY A 27 3.52 -2.80 -3.81
CA GLY A 27 4.63 -2.03 -4.37
C GLY A 27 5.81 -2.86 -4.79
N GLY A 28 7.01 -2.39 -4.44
CA GLY A 28 8.27 -2.99 -4.88
C GLY A 28 8.44 -4.45 -4.53
N ALA A 29 7.91 -4.90 -3.39
CA ALA A 29 7.98 -6.30 -2.98
C ALA A 29 7.23 -7.22 -3.96
N VAL A 30 6.04 -6.81 -4.41
CA VAL A 30 5.26 -7.57 -5.40
C VAL A 30 5.95 -7.59 -6.75
N ARG A 31 6.45 -6.44 -7.19
CA ARG A 31 7.23 -6.33 -8.43
C ARG A 31 8.45 -7.26 -8.42
N ASP A 32 9.24 -7.21 -7.35
CA ASP A 32 10.47 -7.98 -7.24
C ASP A 32 10.18 -9.48 -7.16
N GLU A 33 9.11 -9.88 -6.48
CA GLU A 33 8.66 -11.27 -6.46
C GLU A 33 8.30 -11.77 -7.86
N LEU A 34 7.60 -10.97 -8.66
CA LEU A 34 7.26 -11.32 -10.04
C LEU A 34 8.48 -11.42 -10.96
N LEU A 35 9.57 -10.73 -10.60
CA LEU A 35 10.86 -10.79 -11.32
C LEU A 35 11.79 -11.89 -10.78
N ASP A 36 11.35 -12.69 -9.82
CA ASP A 36 12.17 -13.68 -9.12
C ASP A 36 13.40 -13.07 -8.43
N LEU A 37 13.29 -11.80 -8.02
CA LEU A 37 14.34 -11.11 -7.28
C LEU A 37 14.14 -11.28 -5.78
N PRO A 38 15.22 -11.22 -4.99
CA PRO A 38 15.10 -11.24 -3.53
C PRO A 38 14.28 -10.07 -3.02
N VAL A 39 13.32 -10.37 -2.15
CA VAL A 39 12.50 -9.35 -1.48
C VAL A 39 13.09 -9.09 -0.09
N GLN A 40 13.61 -7.89 0.13
CA GLN A 40 14.22 -7.51 1.41
C GLN A 40 13.21 -6.85 2.33
N ASP A 41 12.48 -5.88 1.83
CA ASP A 41 11.50 -5.13 2.61
C ASP A 41 10.10 -5.34 2.02
N ARG A 42 9.14 -5.55 2.91
CA ARG A 42 7.73 -5.70 2.53
C ARG A 42 6.93 -4.58 3.14
N ASP A 43 6.27 -3.82 2.28
CA ASP A 43 5.29 -2.82 2.69
C ASP A 43 3.90 -3.44 2.62
N HIS A 44 3.10 -3.17 3.63
CA HIS A 44 1.73 -3.67 3.72
C HIS A 44 0.75 -2.51 3.71
N VAL A 45 -0.40 -2.71 3.05
CA VAL A 45 -1.54 -1.81 3.12
C VAL A 45 -2.67 -2.50 3.86
N VAL A 46 -3.28 -1.78 4.80
CA VAL A 46 -4.43 -2.24 5.57
C VAL A 46 -5.67 -1.50 5.09
N VAL A 47 -6.66 -2.24 4.64
CA VAL A 47 -7.96 -1.72 4.20
C VAL A 47 -9.00 -2.04 5.27
N GLY A 48 -9.87 -1.09 5.57
CA GLY A 48 -11.00 -1.32 6.48
C GLY A 48 -10.68 -1.13 7.96
N SER A 49 -9.54 -0.53 8.30
CA SER A 49 -9.14 -0.29 9.70
C SER A 49 -8.98 1.20 10.01
N THR A 50 -8.76 1.50 11.28
CA THR A 50 -8.51 2.84 11.79
C THR A 50 -7.19 2.88 12.57
N PRO A 51 -6.60 4.08 12.80
CA PRO A 51 -5.41 4.19 13.65
C PRO A 51 -5.63 3.61 15.05
N GLU A 52 -6.80 3.82 15.62
CA GLU A 52 -7.15 3.30 16.97
C GLU A 52 -7.15 1.78 17.00
N GLU A 53 -7.68 1.15 15.95
CA GLU A 53 -7.67 -0.32 15.83
C GLU A 53 -6.26 -0.87 15.66
N MET A 54 -5.41 -0.18 14.91
CA MET A 54 -4.01 -0.56 14.74
C MET A 54 -3.27 -0.50 16.07
N LEU A 55 -3.45 0.57 16.83
CA LEU A 55 -2.84 0.72 18.15
C LEU A 55 -3.34 -0.35 19.13
N ALA A 56 -4.63 -0.66 19.11
CA ALA A 56 -5.22 -1.69 19.95
C ALA A 56 -4.66 -3.09 19.68
N LYS A 57 -4.17 -3.33 18.47
CA LYS A 57 -3.51 -4.60 18.07
C LYS A 57 -2.01 -4.62 18.34
N GLY A 58 -1.46 -3.58 18.95
CA GLY A 58 -0.04 -3.51 19.34
C GLY A 58 0.88 -2.95 18.27
N PHE A 59 0.36 -2.43 17.18
CA PHE A 59 1.17 -1.73 16.18
C PHE A 59 1.69 -0.42 16.75
N ARG A 60 2.91 -0.03 16.37
CA ARG A 60 3.56 1.20 16.82
C ARG A 60 3.52 2.24 15.70
N PRO A 61 2.97 3.44 15.96
CA PRO A 61 2.94 4.48 14.94
C PRO A 61 4.36 5.05 14.70
N VAL A 62 4.68 5.29 13.42
CA VAL A 62 5.90 5.97 12.99
C VAL A 62 5.52 6.97 11.90
N GLY A 63 6.35 8.02 11.75
CA GLY A 63 6.08 9.07 10.78
C GLY A 63 5.24 10.22 11.36
N LYS A 64 5.42 11.40 10.78
CA LYS A 64 4.79 12.63 11.25
C LYS A 64 3.52 13.00 10.47
N ASP A 65 3.50 12.71 9.18
CA ASP A 65 2.52 13.30 8.27
C ASP A 65 1.34 12.38 7.99
N PHE A 66 1.54 11.07 8.09
CA PHE A 66 0.42 10.14 8.00
C PHE A 66 0.75 8.81 8.70
N PRO A 67 -0.28 8.03 9.10
CA PRO A 67 -0.06 6.87 9.93
C PRO A 67 0.52 5.69 9.16
N VAL A 68 1.83 5.46 9.36
CA VAL A 68 2.51 4.19 9.12
C VAL A 68 2.73 3.55 10.47
N PHE A 69 2.57 2.25 10.54
CA PHE A 69 2.70 1.47 11.77
C PHE A 69 3.70 0.35 11.59
N LEU A 70 4.47 0.08 12.63
CA LEU A 70 5.35 -1.08 12.67
C LEU A 70 4.62 -2.26 13.31
N HIS A 71 4.73 -3.41 12.67
CA HIS A 71 4.19 -4.66 13.19
C HIS A 71 4.86 -5.01 14.54
N PRO A 72 4.10 -5.46 15.55
CA PRO A 72 4.64 -5.65 16.89
C PRO A 72 5.75 -6.71 17.00
N THR A 73 5.85 -7.65 16.08
CA THR A 73 6.87 -8.70 16.10
C THR A 73 7.84 -8.63 14.93
N SER A 74 7.36 -8.41 13.70
CA SER A 74 8.22 -8.39 12.51
C SER A 74 8.89 -7.05 12.26
N SER A 75 8.37 -5.98 12.82
CA SER A 75 8.77 -4.58 12.55
C SER A 75 8.60 -4.17 11.08
N GLU A 76 7.86 -4.93 10.29
CA GLU A 76 7.49 -4.54 8.93
C GLU A 76 6.49 -3.38 8.95
N GLU A 77 6.54 -2.55 7.92
CA GLU A 77 5.68 -1.37 7.81
C GLU A 77 4.29 -1.71 7.29
N TYR A 78 3.29 -1.20 7.99
CA TYR A 78 1.87 -1.31 7.66
C TYR A 78 1.28 0.08 7.57
N ALA A 79 0.73 0.43 6.42
CA ALA A 79 0.06 1.71 6.22
C ALA A 79 -1.43 1.50 5.98
N LEU A 80 -2.26 2.38 6.53
CA LEU A 80 -3.68 2.38 6.20
C LEU A 80 -3.87 2.82 4.74
N ALA A 81 -4.81 2.20 4.05
CA ALA A 81 -5.19 2.61 2.70
C ALA A 81 -5.59 4.08 2.71
N ARG A 82 -5.06 4.84 1.77
CA ARG A 82 -5.25 6.30 1.74
C ARG A 82 -5.41 6.83 0.33
N THR A 83 -6.09 7.95 0.23
CA THR A 83 -6.06 8.81 -0.94
C THR A 83 -5.15 10.01 -0.68
N GLU A 84 -4.62 10.58 -1.74
CA GLU A 84 -3.81 11.79 -1.69
C GLU A 84 -4.47 12.87 -2.55
N ARG A 85 -4.49 14.09 -2.02
CA ARG A 85 -4.95 15.27 -2.75
C ARG A 85 -3.86 16.32 -2.73
N LYS A 86 -3.50 16.85 -3.89
CA LYS A 86 -2.56 17.95 -3.98
C LYS A 86 -3.22 19.23 -3.51
N THR A 87 -2.61 19.90 -2.53
CA THR A 87 -3.13 21.14 -1.93
C THR A 87 -2.27 22.35 -2.28
N ALA A 88 -1.00 22.13 -2.68
CA ALA A 88 -0.06 23.17 -3.04
C ALA A 88 1.03 22.62 -3.97
N PRO A 89 1.76 23.48 -4.71
CA PRO A 89 2.90 23.02 -5.51
C PRO A 89 4.02 22.47 -4.62
N GLY A 90 4.72 21.43 -5.11
CA GLY A 90 5.91 20.86 -4.48
C GLY A 90 5.67 19.59 -3.70
N TYR A 91 6.73 19.08 -3.11
CA TYR A 91 6.77 17.79 -2.43
C TYR A 91 5.84 17.71 -1.21
N SER A 92 5.73 18.78 -0.44
CA SER A 92 4.94 18.80 0.80
C SER A 92 3.48 19.24 0.60
N GLY A 93 3.06 19.48 -0.64
CA GLY A 93 1.73 20.01 -0.95
C GLY A 93 0.66 18.94 -1.13
N PHE A 94 0.58 17.94 -0.23
CA PHE A 94 -0.40 16.86 -0.28
C PHE A 94 -1.20 16.76 1.02
N ALA A 95 -2.52 16.59 0.88
CA ALA A 95 -3.39 16.19 1.96
C ALA A 95 -3.71 14.70 1.81
N PHE A 96 -3.71 13.97 2.92
CA PHE A 96 -3.99 12.55 2.96
C PHE A 96 -5.33 12.29 3.61
N HIS A 97 -6.07 11.33 3.08
CA HIS A 97 -7.29 10.85 3.69
C HIS A 97 -7.19 9.34 3.85
N ALA A 98 -7.22 8.87 5.08
CA ALA A 98 -7.23 7.45 5.43
C ALA A 98 -8.47 7.17 6.28
N ALA A 99 -9.30 6.25 5.80
CA ALA A 99 -10.52 5.85 6.49
C ALA A 99 -10.89 4.43 6.07
N PRO A 100 -11.72 3.70 6.85
CA PRO A 100 -12.08 2.32 6.51
C PRO A 100 -12.72 2.15 5.12
N GLU A 101 -13.40 3.16 4.60
CA GLU A 101 -14.02 3.14 3.28
C GLU A 101 -13.06 3.33 2.11
N VAL A 102 -11.80 3.74 2.36
CA VAL A 102 -10.80 3.87 1.29
C VAL A 102 -10.44 2.49 0.77
N THR A 103 -10.61 2.28 -0.53
CA THR A 103 -10.37 0.98 -1.15
C THR A 103 -8.90 0.77 -1.50
N LEU A 104 -8.52 -0.49 -1.72
CA LEU A 104 -7.19 -0.84 -2.20
C LEU A 104 -6.88 -0.15 -3.54
N GLU A 105 -7.84 -0.15 -4.46
CA GLU A 105 -7.70 0.45 -5.79
C GLU A 105 -7.44 1.95 -5.69
N GLU A 106 -8.10 2.64 -4.78
CA GLU A 106 -7.87 4.07 -4.52
C GLU A 106 -6.46 4.32 -3.98
N ASP A 107 -5.97 3.47 -3.08
CA ASP A 107 -4.59 3.56 -2.59
C ASP A 107 -3.58 3.32 -3.71
N LEU A 108 -3.80 2.30 -4.54
CA LEU A 108 -2.91 1.99 -5.67
C LEU A 108 -2.92 3.10 -6.73
N ALA A 109 -4.05 3.79 -6.92
CA ALA A 109 -4.19 4.86 -7.91
C ALA A 109 -3.27 6.06 -7.66
N ARG A 110 -2.90 6.33 -6.41
CA ARG A 110 -2.01 7.44 -6.04
C ARG A 110 -0.53 7.15 -6.27
N ARG A 111 -0.18 5.93 -6.61
CA ARG A 111 1.22 5.51 -6.77
C ARG A 111 1.81 6.02 -8.09
N ASP A 112 3.12 5.91 -8.21
CA ASP A 112 3.87 6.43 -9.37
C ASP A 112 3.66 5.59 -10.63
N LEU A 113 4.22 4.40 -10.67
CA LEU A 113 4.22 3.53 -11.84
C LEU A 113 3.28 2.34 -11.66
N THR A 114 2.76 1.85 -12.77
CA THR A 114 1.89 0.65 -12.77
C THR A 114 2.57 -0.57 -12.17
N ILE A 115 3.87 -0.74 -12.41
CA ILE A 115 4.67 -1.84 -11.85
C ILE A 115 4.81 -1.77 -10.32
N ASN A 116 4.59 -0.61 -9.73
CA ASN A 116 4.58 -0.39 -8.28
C ASN A 116 3.16 -0.26 -7.70
N ALA A 117 2.15 -0.40 -8.54
CA ALA A 117 0.73 -0.29 -8.16
C ALA A 117 0.02 -1.65 -8.22
N MET A 118 0.69 -2.65 -7.71
CA MET A 118 0.18 -4.02 -7.58
C MET A 118 0.14 -4.41 -6.11
N ALA A 119 -0.76 -5.32 -5.76
CA ALA A 119 -0.90 -5.84 -4.41
C ALA A 119 -1.09 -7.35 -4.44
N ARG A 120 -0.70 -8.01 -3.37
CA ARG A 120 -0.95 -9.43 -3.17
C ARG A 120 -1.62 -9.63 -1.82
N GLY A 121 -2.80 -10.25 -1.84
CA GLY A 121 -3.55 -10.57 -0.63
C GLY A 121 -3.00 -11.78 0.12
N ASP A 122 -3.56 -12.04 1.30
CA ASP A 122 -3.22 -13.21 2.12
C ASP A 122 -3.54 -14.53 1.43
N ASP A 123 -4.49 -14.52 0.50
CA ASP A 123 -4.85 -15.66 -0.35
C ASP A 123 -3.86 -15.91 -1.49
N GLY A 124 -2.84 -15.08 -1.63
CA GLY A 124 -1.85 -15.15 -2.70
C GLY A 124 -2.32 -14.58 -4.03
N VAL A 125 -3.53 -14.05 -4.10
CA VAL A 125 -4.08 -13.49 -5.35
C VAL A 125 -3.46 -12.13 -5.65
N LEU A 126 -2.97 -11.96 -6.87
CA LEU A 126 -2.46 -10.69 -7.36
C LEU A 126 -3.62 -9.75 -7.69
N VAL A 127 -3.56 -8.55 -7.14
CA VAL A 127 -4.49 -7.46 -7.46
C VAL A 127 -3.73 -6.44 -8.29
N ASP A 128 -4.11 -6.30 -9.54
CA ASP A 128 -3.37 -5.50 -10.54
C ASP A 128 -4.35 -4.67 -11.40
N PRO A 129 -4.98 -3.65 -10.81
CA PRO A 129 -6.01 -2.88 -11.50
C PRO A 129 -5.48 -2.01 -12.65
N TYR A 130 -4.18 -1.70 -12.67
CA TYR A 130 -3.56 -0.80 -13.64
C TYR A 130 -2.65 -1.50 -14.66
N GLY A 131 -2.62 -2.83 -14.66
CA GLY A 131 -1.87 -3.61 -15.62
C GLY A 131 -0.36 -3.62 -15.40
N GLY A 132 0.09 -3.54 -14.14
CA GLY A 132 1.51 -3.51 -13.78
C GLY A 132 2.27 -4.77 -14.19
N GLU A 133 1.67 -5.94 -14.08
CA GLU A 133 2.31 -7.19 -14.49
C GLU A 133 2.60 -7.20 -16.00
N ARG A 134 1.65 -6.76 -16.81
CA ARG A 134 1.82 -6.63 -18.27
C ARG A 134 2.96 -5.66 -18.59
N ASP A 135 2.98 -4.48 -17.94
CA ASP A 135 4.00 -3.46 -18.17
C ASP A 135 5.37 -3.95 -17.69
N LEU A 136 5.43 -4.71 -16.61
CA LEU A 136 6.65 -5.31 -16.11
C LEU A 136 7.25 -6.30 -17.12
N ARG A 137 6.44 -7.17 -17.69
CA ARG A 137 6.87 -8.13 -18.72
C ARG A 137 7.31 -7.45 -19.99
N ALA A 138 6.67 -6.33 -20.35
CA ALA A 138 7.02 -5.52 -21.50
C ALA A 138 8.22 -4.58 -21.23
N LYS A 139 8.75 -4.55 -20.01
CA LYS A 139 9.81 -3.63 -19.56
C LYS A 139 9.45 -2.17 -19.82
N LEU A 140 8.19 -1.83 -19.51
CA LEU A 140 7.61 -0.53 -19.77
C LEU A 140 7.37 0.23 -18.45
N PHE A 141 7.88 1.46 -18.37
CA PHE A 141 7.57 2.40 -17.30
C PHE A 141 6.36 3.23 -17.69
N ARG A 142 5.23 2.94 -17.09
CA ARG A 142 3.99 3.68 -17.32
C ARG A 142 3.50 4.28 -16.00
N HIS A 143 3.20 5.58 -15.98
CA HIS A 143 2.60 6.20 -14.81
C HIS A 143 1.15 5.73 -14.63
N VAL A 144 0.71 5.63 -13.39
CA VAL A 144 -0.66 5.18 -13.05
C VAL A 144 -1.69 6.23 -13.45
N GLY A 145 -1.38 7.50 -13.24
CA GLY A 145 -2.28 8.59 -13.55
C GLY A 145 -1.58 9.94 -13.55
N PRO A 146 -2.33 11.05 -13.73
CA PRO A 146 -1.76 12.39 -13.84
C PRO A 146 -1.00 12.86 -12.59
N ALA A 147 -1.26 12.27 -11.44
CA ALA A 147 -0.53 12.57 -10.20
C ALA A 147 0.98 12.35 -10.32
N PHE A 148 1.43 11.48 -11.22
CA PHE A 148 2.86 11.24 -11.47
C PHE A 148 3.59 12.51 -11.91
N VAL A 149 3.00 13.28 -12.82
CA VAL A 149 3.63 14.51 -13.36
C VAL A 149 3.52 15.69 -12.41
N GLU A 150 2.67 15.61 -11.41
CA GLU A 150 2.48 16.67 -10.42
C GLU A 150 3.56 16.67 -9.32
N ASP A 151 4.29 15.56 -9.17
CA ASP A 151 5.33 15.40 -8.15
C ASP A 151 6.70 15.18 -8.81
N PRO A 152 7.60 16.19 -8.79
CA PRO A 152 8.94 16.06 -9.40
C PRO A 152 9.78 14.94 -8.80
N VAL A 153 9.56 14.60 -7.52
CA VAL A 153 10.29 13.51 -6.84
C VAL A 153 9.98 12.16 -7.49
N ARG A 154 8.76 11.95 -7.96
CA ARG A 154 8.38 10.71 -8.65
C ARG A 154 9.15 10.52 -9.96
N ILE A 155 9.40 11.60 -10.69
CA ILE A 155 10.22 11.58 -11.91
C ILE A 155 11.65 11.14 -11.59
N LEU A 156 12.22 11.65 -10.50
CA LEU A 156 13.56 11.26 -10.06
C LEU A 156 13.60 9.80 -9.58
N ARG A 157 12.54 9.31 -8.98
CA ARG A 157 12.45 7.92 -8.51
C ARG A 157 12.46 6.90 -9.63
N VAL A 158 11.99 7.25 -10.82
CA VAL A 158 12.02 6.34 -11.98
C VAL A 158 13.44 5.88 -12.31
N GLY A 159 14.44 6.73 -12.13
CA GLY A 159 15.83 6.38 -12.35
C GLY A 159 16.39 5.32 -11.40
N ARG A 160 15.65 4.92 -10.37
CA ARG A 160 16.04 3.88 -9.41
C ARG A 160 15.57 2.48 -9.81
N PHE A 161 14.69 2.37 -10.79
CA PHE A 161 14.03 1.11 -11.16
C PHE A 161 14.64 0.43 -12.41
#